data_1718708c07b42349c679f44024dfdfab
#
_entry.id   1718708c07b42349c679f44024dfdfab
#
_cell.length_a   1.000
_cell.length_b   1.000
_cell.length_c   1.000
_cell.angle_alpha   90.00
_cell.angle_beta   90.00
_cell.angle_gamma   90.00
#
_symmetry.space_group_name_H-M   'P 1'
#
loop_
_entity.id
_entity.type
_entity.pdbx_description
1 polymer ?
#
loop_
_entity_poly.entity_id
_entity_poly.type
_entity_poly.pdbx_seq_one_letter_code
_entity_poly.pdbx_strand_id
1 'polypeptide(L)'
;VTHPTDGGRSTRPPSAVGRRRRRGRRFPVAATVAALGSAALCATATVYAVEAVRGCDAPLVLDVAVAPRLAPAVAAVAGRFGRAGHEAGGRCVRAAVRAADPADVATLLSGRALPGPGTRRPDVWIPDSSLWPGRIPAGRRPAVGGPVAATPLVLVTVGASAPVTSWRPVLAADGRTRVRLPDPERDAAGMGVLVVARTLLGGSRDAGASFAALARTLRQGTLGDVRAGLTAAPGRPAVVVAPEQTVREHNRRSPAPAATAALPREGTVVLDHPFTVPRETEASPDRARAARLLERALRERSARAAFRREGFRDPGTASDALPVRALPVPADARIREIAQSWSRLALGSRMLSLIDVSGSMGAAVPGGGTRLQAVAEVSREGLALQPDDTELGQWLFATRLDGSRDWRETVPIGPLGERAGSATRRQLILSSLAALRHERGGGTGLYDTILAAYRHLIRTYRTDMVNTLLVFTDGGNDDPGGPSLDRTLRLLRAARDPVRPVQVVAIGVGPGVDTAALRRVTGVTGGGVYAARHAADIRQIFRTVTARRVCAPGC
;
A
#
# COMPACT_ATOMS: atom_id res chain seq x y z
N VAL A 1 -22.51 31.98 57.21
CA VAL A 1 -22.28 32.68 58.45
C VAL A 1 -20.99 33.46 58.33
N THR A 2 -21.19 34.70 58.08
CA THR A 2 -20.53 35.94 58.56
C THR A 2 -19.07 36.20 58.24
N HIS A 3 -18.89 37.15 57.38
CA HIS A 3 -17.96 38.32 57.40
C HIS A 3 -17.90 38.99 58.78
N PRO A 4 -17.04 39.98 59.11
CA PRO A 4 -16.43 40.98 58.21
C PRO A 4 -15.07 41.59 58.67
N THR A 5 -14.55 42.50 57.80
CA THR A 5 -13.96 43.87 57.99
C THR A 5 -12.62 44.01 58.72
N ASP A 6 -11.75 44.99 58.56
CA ASP A 6 -11.73 46.26 57.87
C ASP A 6 -10.39 46.95 58.19
N GLY A 7 -9.96 47.87 57.39
CA GLY A 7 -9.29 49.11 57.71
C GLY A 7 -7.76 49.10 57.80
N GLY A 8 -7.00 49.98 57.24
CA GLY A 8 -7.17 51.28 56.79
C GLY A 8 -5.81 51.94 56.61
N ARG A 9 -5.70 52.73 55.58
CA ARG A 9 -5.07 54.04 55.36
C ARG A 9 -3.72 54.46 55.99
N SER A 10 -2.90 54.96 55.09
CA SER A 10 -2.37 56.32 54.99
C SER A 10 -0.91 56.44 55.39
N THR A 11 0.02 57.12 54.73
CA THR A 11 0.19 58.43 54.12
C THR A 11 1.63 58.55 53.56
N ARG A 12 1.81 59.42 52.58
CA ARG A 12 3.02 59.94 51.95
C ARG A 12 3.67 61.02 52.81
N PRO A 13 4.74 61.71 52.29
CA PRO A 13 6.10 61.50 51.70
C PRO A 13 7.20 62.30 52.45
N PRO A 14 8.28 62.88 51.87
CA PRO A 14 9.13 62.72 50.70
C PRO A 14 10.65 62.82 50.92
N SER A 15 11.40 62.82 49.83
CA SER A 15 12.67 63.55 49.49
C SER A 15 13.89 62.65 49.25
N ALA A 16 14.36 62.60 48.09
CA ALA A 16 15.23 63.37 47.22
C ALA A 16 16.74 62.96 47.24
N VAL A 17 17.25 62.86 46.01
CA VAL A 17 18.62 63.06 45.53
C VAL A 17 19.62 61.89 45.54
N GLY A 18 20.03 61.49 44.34
CA GLY A 18 21.21 60.68 44.13
C GLY A 18 21.33 60.10 42.70
N ARG A 19 21.65 60.97 41.72
CA ARG A 19 22.02 60.54 40.36
C ARG A 19 23.26 59.64 40.38
N ARG A 20 23.19 58.43 39.95
CA ARG A 20 24.28 57.70 39.27
C ARG A 20 23.79 56.98 38.07
N ARG A 21 24.21 57.46 36.89
CA ARG A 21 24.03 56.80 35.58
C ARG A 21 24.72 55.40 35.59
N ARG A 22 23.98 54.35 35.47
CA ARG A 22 24.51 53.09 34.97
C ARG A 22 23.93 52.86 33.58
N ARG A 23 24.79 52.83 32.57
CA ARG A 23 24.51 52.43 31.19
C ARG A 23 23.99 50.96 31.19
N GLY A 24 22.71 50.77 31.02
CA GLY A 24 22.14 49.48 30.70
C GLY A 24 22.47 49.15 29.25
N ARG A 25 23.29 48.14 29.04
CA ARG A 25 23.44 47.49 27.74
C ARG A 25 22.10 46.80 27.41
N ARG A 26 21.36 47.40 26.50
CA ARG A 26 20.24 46.72 25.82
C ARG A 26 20.85 45.75 24.83
N PHE A 27 20.83 44.45 25.10
CA PHE A 27 21.04 43.42 24.08
C PHE A 27 19.79 43.40 23.20
N PRO A 28 19.91 43.51 21.88
CA PRO A 28 18.75 43.40 21.00
C PRO A 28 18.29 41.93 20.94
N VAL A 29 17.02 41.70 21.26
CA VAL A 29 16.33 40.40 21.16
C VAL A 29 16.40 39.81 19.74
N ALA A 30 16.72 40.62 18.74
CA ALA A 30 16.94 40.20 17.36
C ALA A 30 18.17 39.28 17.14
N ALA A 31 19.17 39.31 18.03
CA ALA A 31 20.38 38.48 17.89
C ALA A 31 20.16 37.02 18.36
N THR A 32 19.22 36.78 19.27
CA THR A 32 18.91 35.45 19.78
C THR A 32 18.00 34.65 18.85
N VAL A 33 17.13 35.31 18.09
CA VAL A 33 16.28 34.64 17.08
C VAL A 33 17.09 34.24 15.85
N ALA A 34 18.10 35.05 15.47
CA ALA A 34 19.00 34.71 14.35
C ALA A 34 19.93 33.53 14.68
N ALA A 35 20.34 33.34 15.92
CA ALA A 35 21.19 32.23 16.33
C ALA A 35 20.43 30.87 16.39
N LEU A 36 19.15 30.89 16.77
CA LEU A 36 18.30 29.68 16.76
C LEU A 36 17.82 29.31 15.36
N GLY A 37 17.60 30.26 14.47
CA GLY A 37 17.29 30.02 13.05
C GLY A 37 18.47 29.42 12.27
N SER A 38 19.71 29.85 12.59
CA SER A 38 20.92 29.30 11.97
C SER A 38 21.24 27.87 12.43
N ALA A 39 20.89 27.49 13.66
CA ALA A 39 21.07 26.14 14.18
C ALA A 39 20.06 25.13 13.55
N ALA A 40 18.83 25.56 13.25
CA ALA A 40 17.84 24.74 12.57
C ALA A 40 18.11 24.55 11.07
N LEU A 41 18.71 25.55 10.39
CA LEU A 41 19.17 25.43 9.00
C LEU A 41 20.48 24.62 8.89
N CYS A 42 21.31 24.58 9.90
CA CYS A 42 22.51 23.72 9.95
C CYS A 42 22.16 22.25 10.22
N ALA A 43 21.00 21.93 10.80
CA ALA A 43 20.58 20.54 11.03
C ALA A 43 20.01 19.85 9.76
N THR A 44 19.61 20.58 8.73
CA THR A 44 19.23 20.04 7.41
C THR A 44 20.34 20.14 6.37
N ALA A 45 21.40 20.93 6.64
CA ALA A 45 22.66 20.94 5.90
C ALA A 45 23.65 19.98 6.54
N THR A 46 23.21 18.72 6.74
CA THR A 46 24.03 17.71 7.37
C THR A 46 25.26 17.43 6.52
N VAL A 47 26.35 17.92 7.07
CA VAL A 47 27.71 17.39 6.92
C VAL A 47 28.26 17.50 5.51
N TYR A 48 28.37 18.72 5.03
CA TYR A 48 29.58 19.09 4.30
C TYR A 48 30.64 19.45 5.36
N ALA A 49 31.10 18.49 6.14
CA ALA A 49 32.40 18.61 6.77
C ALA A 49 33.44 18.59 5.63
N VAL A 50 33.73 19.76 5.11
CA VAL A 50 34.94 20.02 4.33
C VAL A 50 36.09 19.90 5.32
N GLU A 51 36.47 18.66 5.69
CA GLU A 51 37.85 18.42 6.08
C GLU A 51 38.69 18.70 4.85
N ALA A 52 39.38 19.80 4.84
CA ALA A 52 40.40 20.12 3.86
C ALA A 52 41.48 19.05 3.92
N VAL A 53 41.30 17.99 3.10
CA VAL A 53 42.36 17.03 2.84
C VAL A 53 43.39 17.78 2.00
N ARG A 54 44.56 17.96 2.54
CA ARG A 54 45.71 18.55 1.85
C ARG A 54 45.86 17.88 0.47
N GLY A 55 45.70 18.64 -0.62
CA GLY A 55 46.08 18.22 -1.95
C GLY A 55 44.95 18.01 -2.99
N CYS A 56 43.67 18.37 -2.72
CA CYS A 56 42.57 18.20 -3.69
C CYS A 56 41.82 19.51 -3.93
N ASP A 57 42.24 20.29 -4.89
CA ASP A 57 41.64 21.63 -5.17
C ASP A 57 40.22 21.57 -5.76
N ALA A 58 39.79 20.46 -6.37
CA ALA A 58 38.44 20.27 -6.91
C ALA A 58 38.03 18.78 -6.91
N PRO A 59 37.47 18.24 -5.83
CA PRO A 59 37.11 16.82 -5.78
C PRO A 59 35.97 16.47 -6.75
N LEU A 60 36.02 15.27 -7.33
CA LEU A 60 34.89 14.64 -7.98
C LEU A 60 33.97 14.05 -6.90
N VAL A 61 32.84 14.72 -6.64
CA VAL A 61 31.89 14.27 -5.63
C VAL A 61 30.82 13.40 -6.28
N LEU A 62 30.66 12.15 -5.81
CA LEU A 62 29.56 11.26 -6.16
C LEU A 62 28.39 11.48 -5.18
N ASP A 63 27.20 11.74 -5.69
CA ASP A 63 25.95 11.68 -4.91
C ASP A 63 25.53 10.22 -4.73
N VAL A 64 25.56 9.72 -3.50
CA VAL A 64 25.25 8.32 -3.18
C VAL A 64 23.96 8.24 -2.39
N ALA A 65 22.86 7.84 -3.05
CA ALA A 65 21.59 7.58 -2.40
C ALA A 65 21.57 6.16 -1.82
N VAL A 66 21.30 6.02 -0.53
CA VAL A 66 21.36 4.75 0.18
C VAL A 66 20.07 4.52 0.96
N ALA A 67 19.59 3.27 0.98
CA ALA A 67 18.47 2.88 1.83
C ALA A 67 18.74 3.30 3.29
N PRO A 68 17.74 3.90 3.98
CA PRO A 68 17.97 4.62 5.24
C PRO A 68 18.68 3.80 6.32
N ARG A 69 18.38 2.49 6.44
CA ARG A 69 18.97 1.62 7.46
C ARG A 69 20.46 1.31 7.21
N LEU A 70 20.90 1.32 5.95
CA LEU A 70 22.29 1.04 5.57
C LEU A 70 23.12 2.33 5.49
N ALA A 71 22.49 3.49 5.35
CA ALA A 71 23.15 4.76 5.10
C ALA A 71 24.24 5.12 6.14
N PRO A 72 24.06 4.93 7.47
CA PRO A 72 25.10 5.25 8.45
C PRO A 72 26.38 4.42 8.23
N ALA A 73 26.24 3.13 7.95
CA ALA A 73 27.39 2.25 7.71
C ALA A 73 28.12 2.60 6.40
N VAL A 74 27.36 2.91 5.32
CA VAL A 74 27.94 3.35 4.05
C VAL A 74 28.64 4.71 4.21
N ALA A 75 28.08 5.65 4.98
CA ALA A 75 28.71 6.94 5.26
C ALA A 75 30.07 6.78 5.98
N ALA A 76 30.15 5.86 6.95
CA ALA A 76 31.40 5.56 7.63
C ALA A 76 32.48 4.97 6.68
N VAL A 77 32.05 4.14 5.72
CA VAL A 77 32.97 3.62 4.68
C VAL A 77 33.38 4.74 3.71
N ALA A 78 32.42 5.56 3.26
CA ALA A 78 32.66 6.68 2.36
C ALA A 78 33.64 7.73 2.94
N GLY A 79 33.55 7.98 4.25
CA GLY A 79 34.53 8.84 4.94
C GLY A 79 35.95 8.29 4.90
N ARG A 80 36.15 6.97 5.12
CA ARG A 80 37.47 6.32 4.98
C ARG A 80 37.95 6.34 3.53
N PHE A 81 37.06 6.06 2.57
CA PHE A 81 37.34 6.08 1.14
C PHE A 81 37.82 7.47 0.68
N GLY A 82 37.17 8.56 1.14
CA GLY A 82 37.59 9.92 0.81
C GLY A 82 38.99 10.30 1.36
N ARG A 83 39.38 9.74 2.53
CA ARG A 83 40.72 9.94 3.10
C ARG A 83 41.80 9.12 2.43
N ALA A 84 41.46 8.04 1.74
CA ALA A 84 42.41 7.19 1.05
C ALA A 84 42.94 7.80 -0.27
N GLY A 85 42.46 8.94 -0.71
CA GLY A 85 43.03 9.70 -1.84
C GLY A 85 42.79 9.05 -3.21
N HIS A 86 41.72 8.29 -3.39
CA HIS A 86 41.40 7.69 -4.70
C HIS A 86 41.15 8.76 -5.77
N GLU A 87 41.57 8.50 -7.02
CA GLU A 87 41.47 9.45 -8.15
C GLU A 87 40.71 8.87 -9.34
N ALA A 88 39.96 9.73 -10.03
CA ALA A 88 39.34 9.50 -11.31
C ALA A 88 39.38 10.78 -12.16
N GLY A 89 39.86 10.69 -13.41
CA GLY A 89 40.01 11.83 -14.29
C GLY A 89 40.95 12.92 -13.73
N GLY A 90 42.03 12.57 -13.03
CA GLY A 90 42.94 13.49 -12.39
C GLY A 90 42.38 14.27 -11.19
N ARG A 91 41.22 13.88 -10.67
CA ARG A 91 40.54 14.50 -9.52
C ARG A 91 40.37 13.49 -8.39
N CYS A 92 40.55 13.95 -7.16
CA CYS A 92 40.25 13.14 -6.00
C CYS A 92 38.76 12.81 -5.94
N VAL A 93 38.41 11.57 -5.56
CA VAL A 93 37.05 11.11 -5.48
C VAL A 93 36.53 11.21 -4.04
N ARG A 94 35.38 11.80 -3.86
CA ARG A 94 34.61 11.80 -2.60
C ARG A 94 33.20 11.24 -2.85
N ALA A 95 32.61 10.63 -1.83
CA ALA A 95 31.24 10.15 -1.88
C ALA A 95 30.38 10.87 -0.83
N ALA A 96 29.42 11.64 -1.30
CA ALA A 96 28.39 12.29 -0.46
C ALA A 96 27.22 11.33 -0.28
N VAL A 97 27.15 10.69 0.88
CA VAL A 97 26.12 9.70 1.20
C VAL A 97 24.89 10.40 1.78
N ARG A 98 23.73 10.12 1.21
CA ARG A 98 22.44 10.53 1.76
C ARG A 98 21.51 9.35 1.94
N ALA A 99 20.77 9.33 3.06
CA ALA A 99 19.65 8.41 3.21
C ALA A 99 18.53 8.80 2.24
N ALA A 100 18.00 7.84 1.50
CA ALA A 100 16.94 8.06 0.53
C ALA A 100 15.97 6.87 0.52
N ASP A 101 14.67 7.17 0.50
CA ASP A 101 13.64 6.15 0.34
C ASP A 101 13.80 5.47 -1.03
N PRO A 102 13.95 4.13 -1.09
CA PRO A 102 14.14 3.43 -2.35
C PRO A 102 12.99 3.61 -3.35
N ALA A 103 11.74 3.74 -2.87
CA ALA A 103 10.58 3.96 -3.72
C ALA A 103 10.62 5.31 -4.42
N ASP A 104 11.07 6.37 -3.70
CA ASP A 104 11.19 7.71 -4.27
C ASP A 104 12.30 7.77 -5.32
N VAL A 105 13.46 7.14 -5.04
CA VAL A 105 14.56 7.05 -6.01
C VAL A 105 14.13 6.24 -7.24
N ALA A 106 13.45 5.10 -7.08
CA ALA A 106 12.93 4.30 -8.18
C ALA A 106 11.92 5.10 -9.04
N THR A 107 11.06 5.90 -8.41
CA THR A 107 10.09 6.77 -9.09
C THR A 107 10.80 7.84 -9.92
N LEU A 108 11.84 8.48 -9.36
CA LEU A 108 12.66 9.48 -10.04
C LEU A 108 13.43 8.88 -11.23
N LEU A 109 14.08 7.72 -11.04
CA LEU A 109 14.83 7.04 -12.10
C LEU A 109 13.89 6.51 -13.20
N SER A 110 12.65 6.13 -12.86
CA SER A 110 11.62 5.75 -13.84
C SER A 110 11.14 6.92 -14.69
N GLY A 111 11.45 8.18 -14.32
CA GLY A 111 10.95 9.39 -14.98
C GLY A 111 9.48 9.68 -14.68
N ARG A 112 8.92 9.09 -13.61
CA ARG A 112 7.56 9.37 -13.14
C ARG A 112 7.50 10.58 -12.20
N ALA A 113 8.63 11.00 -11.66
CA ALA A 113 8.79 12.25 -10.93
C ALA A 113 9.87 13.11 -11.56
N LEU A 114 9.69 14.43 -11.45
CA LEU A 114 10.71 15.40 -11.84
C LEU A 114 11.68 15.64 -10.68
N PRO A 115 12.97 15.94 -10.96
CA PRO A 115 13.88 16.44 -9.93
C PRO A 115 13.32 17.75 -9.34
N GLY A 116 13.42 17.90 -8.02
CA GLY A 116 12.94 19.08 -7.30
C GLY A 116 13.87 19.42 -6.13
N PRO A 117 13.56 20.47 -5.35
CA PRO A 117 14.32 20.78 -4.13
C PRO A 117 14.41 19.55 -3.24
N GLY A 118 15.64 19.07 -2.97
CA GLY A 118 15.88 17.86 -2.17
C GLY A 118 15.78 16.52 -2.91
N THR A 119 15.31 16.48 -4.18
CA THR A 119 15.24 15.27 -4.99
C THR A 119 16.07 15.42 -6.26
N ARG A 120 17.32 14.98 -6.22
CA ARG A 120 18.17 14.92 -7.40
C ARG A 120 18.54 13.48 -7.75
N ARG A 121 18.83 13.23 -9.02
CA ARG A 121 19.30 11.92 -9.48
C ARG A 121 20.64 11.60 -8.84
N PRO A 122 20.81 10.45 -8.20
CA PRO A 122 22.08 10.05 -7.64
C PRO A 122 23.06 9.58 -8.70
N ASP A 123 24.37 9.68 -8.43
CA ASP A 123 25.42 9.03 -9.21
C ASP A 123 25.52 7.52 -8.89
N VAL A 124 25.23 7.16 -7.64
CA VAL A 124 25.17 5.78 -7.16
C VAL A 124 23.92 5.60 -6.32
N TRP A 125 23.23 4.49 -6.49
CA TRP A 125 22.09 4.14 -5.69
C TRP A 125 22.25 2.75 -5.06
N ILE A 126 22.07 2.66 -3.75
CA ILE A 126 22.12 1.42 -2.98
C ILE A 126 20.75 1.24 -2.29
N PRO A 127 19.76 0.68 -3.00
CA PRO A 127 18.47 0.35 -2.38
C PRO A 127 18.62 -0.81 -1.39
N ASP A 128 17.55 -1.10 -0.64
CA ASP A 128 17.51 -2.24 0.25
C ASP A 128 17.32 -3.58 -0.48
N SER A 129 16.90 -3.59 -1.75
CA SER A 129 16.74 -4.81 -2.54
C SER A 129 16.85 -4.57 -4.05
N SER A 130 17.30 -5.61 -4.79
CA SER A 130 17.23 -5.71 -6.25
C SER A 130 15.79 -5.72 -6.80
N LEU A 131 14.78 -5.90 -5.95
CA LEU A 131 13.38 -5.74 -6.33
C LEU A 131 13.06 -4.32 -6.85
N TRP A 132 13.77 -3.30 -6.40
CA TRP A 132 13.55 -1.91 -6.83
C TRP A 132 14.03 -1.63 -8.26
N PRO A 133 15.28 -1.92 -8.64
CA PRO A 133 15.70 -1.81 -10.03
C PRO A 133 14.82 -2.61 -11.00
N GLY A 134 14.31 -3.77 -10.57
CA GLY A 134 13.39 -4.60 -11.35
C GLY A 134 12.05 -3.92 -11.68
N ARG A 135 11.62 -2.94 -10.88
CA ARG A 135 10.39 -2.14 -11.14
C ARG A 135 10.60 -1.03 -12.16
N ILE A 136 11.85 -0.63 -12.43
CA ILE A 136 12.18 0.44 -13.37
C ILE A 136 12.10 -0.09 -14.82
N PRO A 137 11.49 0.66 -15.76
CA PRO A 137 11.46 0.27 -17.17
C PRO A 137 12.86 -0.01 -17.74
N ALA A 138 13.01 -1.03 -18.57
CA ALA A 138 14.31 -1.50 -19.07
C ALA A 138 15.18 -0.38 -19.69
N GLY A 139 14.57 0.57 -20.44
CA GLY A 139 15.27 1.69 -21.04
C GLY A 139 15.85 2.73 -20.07
N ARG A 140 15.44 2.69 -18.79
CA ARG A 140 15.87 3.64 -17.73
C ARG A 140 16.51 2.95 -16.53
N ARG A 141 16.59 1.62 -16.56
CA ARG A 141 17.13 0.84 -15.44
C ARG A 141 18.61 1.14 -15.25
N PRO A 142 19.04 1.38 -13.99
CA PRO A 142 20.46 1.47 -13.67
C PRO A 142 21.15 0.12 -13.87
N ALA A 143 22.46 0.13 -14.12
CA ALA A 143 23.28 -1.06 -14.06
C ALA A 143 23.27 -1.59 -12.63
N VAL A 144 23.07 -2.89 -12.48
CA VAL A 144 23.02 -3.56 -11.17
C VAL A 144 24.31 -4.32 -10.97
N GLY A 145 25.12 -3.82 -10.04
CA GLY A 145 26.31 -4.51 -9.53
C GLY A 145 25.95 -5.53 -8.46
N GLY A 146 26.97 -6.11 -7.85
CA GLY A 146 26.75 -7.11 -6.80
C GLY A 146 26.30 -6.49 -5.47
N PRO A 147 25.77 -7.31 -4.57
CA PRO A 147 25.30 -6.89 -3.26
C PRO A 147 26.44 -6.39 -2.36
N VAL A 148 26.17 -5.39 -1.53
CA VAL A 148 27.11 -4.87 -0.51
C VAL A 148 26.78 -5.38 0.90
N ALA A 149 25.51 -5.63 1.17
CA ALA A 149 25.00 -6.16 2.44
C ALA A 149 23.77 -7.03 2.19
N ALA A 150 23.36 -7.84 3.16
CA ALA A 150 22.19 -8.69 3.05
C ALA A 150 21.39 -8.72 4.37
N THR A 151 20.08 -8.91 4.27
CA THR A 151 19.21 -9.19 5.42
C THR A 151 18.01 -10.03 4.98
N PRO A 152 17.78 -11.22 5.56
CA PRO A 152 16.60 -12.02 5.24
C PRO A 152 15.34 -11.42 5.85
N LEU A 153 14.19 -11.69 5.22
CA LEU A 153 12.90 -11.49 5.87
C LEU A 153 12.68 -12.58 6.91
N VAL A 154 12.21 -12.17 8.07
CA VAL A 154 11.89 -13.05 9.20
C VAL A 154 10.43 -12.87 9.62
N LEU A 155 9.86 -13.91 10.22
CA LEU A 155 8.58 -13.87 10.89
C LEU A 155 8.83 -13.52 12.36
N VAL A 156 8.20 -12.46 12.84
CA VAL A 156 8.42 -11.94 14.19
C VAL A 156 7.17 -12.15 15.01
N THR A 157 7.35 -12.84 16.12
CA THR A 157 6.33 -12.97 17.16
C THR A 157 6.66 -11.98 18.27
N VAL A 158 5.69 -11.15 18.66
CA VAL A 158 5.84 -10.17 19.72
C VAL A 158 5.04 -10.61 20.93
N GLY A 159 5.66 -10.68 22.10
CA GLY A 159 5.08 -11.18 23.35
C GLY A 159 5.44 -12.64 23.63
N ALA A 160 4.69 -13.30 24.54
CA ALA A 160 4.98 -14.64 25.05
C ALA A 160 4.52 -15.80 24.14
N SER A 161 4.18 -15.55 22.89
CA SER A 161 3.69 -16.58 21.96
C SER A 161 4.85 -17.40 21.37
N ALA A 162 4.59 -18.66 21.02
CA ALA A 162 5.56 -19.50 20.34
C ALA A 162 6.00 -18.91 18.99
N PRO A 163 7.29 -19.04 18.60
CA PRO A 163 7.79 -18.53 17.33
C PRO A 163 7.07 -19.14 16.13
N VAL A 164 6.64 -18.29 15.19
CA VAL A 164 6.08 -18.74 13.91
C VAL A 164 7.24 -18.99 12.93
N THR A 165 7.44 -20.26 12.56
CA THR A 165 8.57 -20.73 11.71
C THR A 165 8.12 -21.16 10.32
N SER A 166 6.93 -20.75 9.86
CA SER A 166 6.37 -21.14 8.57
C SER A 166 5.57 -19.98 7.95
N TRP A 167 5.63 -19.86 6.63
CA TRP A 167 4.78 -18.93 5.88
C TRP A 167 3.31 -19.33 5.83
N ARG A 168 2.96 -20.59 6.13
CA ARG A 168 1.58 -21.10 6.02
C ARG A 168 0.55 -20.23 6.75
N PRO A 169 0.73 -19.87 8.03
CA PRO A 169 -0.24 -19.02 8.73
C PRO A 169 -0.37 -17.63 8.11
N VAL A 170 0.71 -17.09 7.53
CA VAL A 170 0.74 -15.79 6.85
C VAL A 170 -0.03 -15.86 5.54
N LEU A 171 0.08 -16.98 4.81
CA LEU A 171 -0.48 -17.16 3.47
C LEU A 171 -1.92 -17.73 3.48
N ALA A 172 -2.41 -18.25 4.62
CA ALA A 172 -3.73 -18.88 4.73
C ALA A 172 -4.88 -17.91 4.43
N ALA A 173 -4.71 -16.61 4.67
CA ALA A 173 -5.72 -15.58 4.45
C ALA A 173 -7.10 -15.88 5.11
N ASP A 174 -7.09 -16.71 6.18
CA ASP A 174 -8.28 -17.21 6.88
C ASP A 174 -8.75 -16.30 8.03
N GLY A 175 -8.06 -15.18 8.24
CA GLY A 175 -8.34 -14.21 9.31
C GLY A 175 -7.96 -14.67 10.72
N ARG A 176 -7.45 -15.91 10.88
CA ARG A 176 -7.03 -16.45 12.20
C ARG A 176 -5.72 -15.83 12.67
N THR A 177 -4.80 -15.62 11.73
CA THR A 177 -3.52 -14.99 12.00
C THR A 177 -3.56 -13.53 11.54
N ARG A 178 -3.35 -12.61 12.48
CA ARG A 178 -3.18 -11.20 12.15
C ARG A 178 -1.76 -10.99 11.63
N VAL A 179 -1.64 -10.66 10.36
CA VAL A 179 -0.35 -10.39 9.71
C VAL A 179 -0.12 -8.89 9.64
N ARG A 180 1.08 -8.45 10.00
CA ARG A 180 1.51 -7.06 9.86
C ARG A 180 2.78 -7.01 9.02
N LEU A 181 2.83 -6.11 8.05
CA LEU A 181 3.95 -5.97 7.13
C LEU A 181 4.08 -4.50 6.69
N PRO A 182 5.27 -4.05 6.27
CA PRO A 182 5.42 -2.74 5.64
C PRO A 182 4.69 -2.70 4.29
N ASP A 183 4.37 -1.49 3.83
CA ASP A 183 3.67 -1.29 2.56
C ASP A 183 4.49 -1.82 1.37
N PRO A 184 3.99 -2.81 0.61
CA PRO A 184 4.68 -3.36 -0.57
C PRO A 184 4.98 -2.35 -1.68
N GLU A 185 4.30 -1.22 -1.72
CA GLU A 185 4.60 -0.17 -2.70
C GLU A 185 5.82 0.66 -2.33
N ARG A 186 6.10 0.77 -1.04
CA ARG A 186 7.13 1.65 -0.49
C ARG A 186 8.28 0.93 0.22
N ASP A 187 8.15 -0.37 0.53
CA ASP A 187 9.16 -1.13 1.29
C ASP A 187 9.43 -2.49 0.64
N ALA A 188 10.71 -2.82 0.47
CA ALA A 188 11.12 -4.08 -0.15
C ALA A 188 10.73 -5.31 0.70
N ALA A 189 10.59 -5.19 2.01
CA ALA A 189 10.13 -6.31 2.84
C ALA A 189 8.67 -6.63 2.55
N GLY A 190 7.80 -5.62 2.41
CA GLY A 190 6.41 -5.83 1.98
C GLY A 190 6.35 -6.47 0.60
N MET A 191 7.12 -5.97 -0.38
CA MET A 191 7.20 -6.57 -1.72
C MET A 191 7.73 -8.00 -1.66
N GLY A 192 8.71 -8.28 -0.79
CA GLY A 192 9.25 -9.61 -0.58
C GLY A 192 8.20 -10.61 -0.09
N VAL A 193 7.23 -10.18 0.74
CA VAL A 193 6.09 -11.03 1.12
C VAL A 193 5.26 -11.42 -0.10
N LEU A 194 5.04 -10.49 -1.03
CA LEU A 194 4.28 -10.79 -2.26
C LEU A 194 5.05 -11.75 -3.17
N VAL A 195 6.38 -11.64 -3.22
CA VAL A 195 7.25 -12.58 -3.95
C VAL A 195 7.15 -13.98 -3.32
N VAL A 196 7.25 -14.08 -1.99
CA VAL A 196 7.06 -15.34 -1.26
C VAL A 196 5.69 -15.95 -1.58
N ALA A 197 4.64 -15.14 -1.47
CA ALA A 197 3.27 -15.60 -1.75
C ALA A 197 3.14 -16.16 -3.18
N ARG A 198 3.67 -15.47 -4.18
CA ARG A 198 3.64 -15.93 -5.57
C ARG A 198 4.47 -17.19 -5.79
N THR A 199 5.61 -17.31 -5.11
CA THR A 199 6.49 -18.50 -5.21
C THR A 199 5.83 -19.72 -4.58
N LEU A 200 5.23 -19.57 -3.39
CA LEU A 200 4.68 -20.71 -2.65
C LEU A 200 3.25 -21.08 -3.05
N LEU A 201 2.45 -20.13 -3.56
CA LEU A 201 1.07 -20.39 -4.03
C LEU A 201 0.99 -20.64 -5.53
N GLY A 202 2.02 -20.31 -6.30
CA GLY A 202 2.00 -20.26 -7.77
C GLY A 202 1.75 -21.60 -8.49
N GLY A 203 1.86 -22.74 -7.79
CA GLY A 203 1.61 -24.07 -8.35
C GLY A 203 0.16 -24.55 -8.25
N SER A 204 -0.75 -23.80 -7.63
CA SER A 204 -2.15 -24.21 -7.47
C SER A 204 -3.03 -23.72 -8.62
N ARG A 205 -4.10 -24.49 -8.97
CA ARG A 205 -5.10 -24.08 -9.96
C ARG A 205 -5.78 -22.74 -9.59
N ASP A 206 -5.88 -22.45 -8.31
CA ASP A 206 -6.51 -21.26 -7.75
C ASP A 206 -5.50 -20.18 -7.30
N ALA A 207 -4.25 -20.23 -7.80
CA ALA A 207 -3.17 -19.32 -7.38
C ALA A 207 -3.55 -17.84 -7.46
N GLY A 208 -4.27 -17.44 -8.52
CA GLY A 208 -4.73 -16.05 -8.68
C GLY A 208 -5.76 -15.63 -7.62
N ALA A 209 -6.74 -16.49 -7.35
CA ALA A 209 -7.78 -16.23 -6.35
C ALA A 209 -7.19 -16.22 -4.92
N SER A 210 -6.29 -17.16 -4.63
CA SER A 210 -5.59 -17.22 -3.34
C SER A 210 -4.71 -15.99 -3.11
N PHE A 211 -3.99 -15.53 -4.12
CA PHE A 211 -3.19 -14.32 -4.05
C PHE A 211 -4.07 -13.07 -3.85
N ALA A 212 -5.22 -13.00 -4.50
CA ALA A 212 -6.17 -11.90 -4.35
C ALA A 212 -6.79 -11.85 -2.94
N ALA A 213 -7.16 -13.01 -2.38
CA ALA A 213 -7.65 -13.09 -1.00
C ALA A 213 -6.57 -12.66 0.01
N LEU A 214 -5.35 -13.15 -0.19
CA LEU A 214 -4.19 -12.77 0.62
C LEU A 214 -3.90 -11.27 0.55
N ALA A 215 -3.87 -10.67 -0.65
CA ALA A 215 -3.58 -9.25 -0.81
C ALA A 215 -4.56 -8.36 -0.03
N ARG A 216 -5.85 -8.71 -0.01
CA ARG A 216 -6.86 -8.00 0.80
C ARG A 216 -6.59 -8.13 2.30
N THR A 217 -6.26 -9.33 2.76
CA THR A 217 -5.94 -9.59 4.17
C THR A 217 -4.68 -8.83 4.59
N LEU A 218 -3.64 -8.87 3.77
CA LEU A 218 -2.36 -8.19 4.04
C LEU A 218 -2.51 -6.66 4.06
N ARG A 219 -3.37 -6.10 3.20
CA ARG A 219 -3.65 -4.66 3.18
C ARG A 219 -4.10 -4.13 4.54
N GLN A 220 -4.96 -4.86 5.24
CA GLN A 220 -5.44 -4.49 6.58
C GLN A 220 -4.33 -4.50 7.64
N GLY A 221 -3.26 -5.23 7.40
CA GLY A 221 -2.09 -5.33 8.26
C GLY A 221 -0.93 -4.44 7.86
N THR A 222 -1.10 -3.58 6.82
CA THR A 222 -0.03 -2.72 6.31
C THR A 222 0.38 -1.66 7.33
N LEU A 223 1.69 -1.52 7.53
CA LEU A 223 2.32 -0.56 8.45
C LEU A 223 3.04 0.52 7.66
N GLY A 224 2.95 1.77 8.11
CA GLY A 224 3.79 2.86 7.59
C GLY A 224 5.27 2.69 8.00
N ASP A 225 5.52 2.17 9.22
CA ASP A 225 6.85 1.75 9.70
C ASP A 225 6.74 0.37 10.36
N VAL A 226 7.60 -0.55 9.94
CA VAL A 226 7.65 -1.91 10.49
C VAL A 226 8.00 -1.93 11.98
N ARG A 227 8.76 -0.94 12.47
CA ARG A 227 9.11 -0.81 13.90
C ARG A 227 7.88 -0.67 14.79
N ALA A 228 6.85 0.02 14.31
CA ALA A 228 5.58 0.13 15.03
C ALA A 228 4.88 -1.24 15.25
N GLY A 229 5.20 -2.21 14.41
CA GLY A 229 4.72 -3.59 14.58
C GLY A 229 5.49 -4.43 15.59
N LEU A 230 6.74 -4.05 15.91
CA LEU A 230 7.62 -4.82 16.80
C LEU A 230 7.35 -4.57 18.29
N THR A 231 6.59 -3.54 18.63
CA THR A 231 6.14 -3.30 20.00
C THR A 231 4.89 -4.11 20.29
N ALA A 232 4.83 -4.76 21.46
CA ALA A 232 3.64 -5.50 21.89
C ALA A 232 2.45 -4.54 22.05
N ALA A 233 1.39 -4.79 21.28
CA ALA A 233 0.10 -4.16 21.53
C ALA A 233 -0.77 -5.12 22.35
N PRO A 234 -1.54 -4.65 23.34
CA PRO A 234 -2.51 -5.49 24.03
C PRO A 234 -3.52 -6.02 23.01
N GLY A 235 -3.76 -7.33 23.01
CA GLY A 235 -4.74 -7.95 22.14
C GLY A 235 -4.30 -9.26 21.48
N ARG A 236 -4.88 -9.56 20.32
CA ARG A 236 -4.64 -10.84 19.61
C ARG A 236 -3.20 -10.95 19.11
N PRO A 237 -2.59 -12.15 19.18
CA PRO A 237 -1.27 -12.41 18.63
C PRO A 237 -1.18 -11.97 17.16
N ALA A 238 -0.09 -11.34 16.80
CA ALA A 238 0.19 -10.93 15.44
C ALA A 238 1.56 -11.45 14.98
N VAL A 239 1.65 -11.80 13.71
CA VAL A 239 2.92 -12.08 13.04
C VAL A 239 3.33 -10.84 12.27
N VAL A 240 4.49 -10.29 12.61
CA VAL A 240 5.09 -9.16 11.90
C VAL A 240 6.13 -9.70 10.93
N VAL A 241 6.06 -9.30 9.66
CA VAL A 241 7.12 -9.59 8.70
C VAL A 241 8.09 -8.42 8.66
N ALA A 242 9.36 -8.68 8.93
CA ALA A 242 10.38 -7.65 9.03
C ALA A 242 11.73 -8.13 8.48
N PRO A 243 12.64 -7.22 8.05
CA PRO A 243 14.04 -7.56 7.85
C PRO A 243 14.69 -7.95 9.18
N GLU A 244 15.51 -8.99 9.19
CA GLU A 244 16.23 -9.45 10.39
C GLU A 244 17.05 -8.33 11.04
N GLN A 245 17.71 -7.51 10.22
CA GLN A 245 18.46 -6.33 10.67
C GLN A 245 17.61 -5.40 11.53
N THR A 246 16.36 -5.15 11.11
CA THR A 246 15.44 -4.26 11.84
C THR A 246 15.06 -4.84 13.21
N VAL A 247 14.86 -6.15 13.30
CA VAL A 247 14.58 -6.82 14.57
C VAL A 247 15.79 -6.80 15.51
N ARG A 248 16.98 -7.06 14.98
CA ARG A 248 18.22 -6.96 15.74
C ARG A 248 18.45 -5.54 16.27
N GLU A 249 18.20 -4.52 15.45
CA GLU A 249 18.29 -3.13 15.85
C GLU A 249 17.26 -2.77 16.94
N HIS A 250 16.01 -3.23 16.77
CA HIS A 250 14.95 -3.03 17.75
C HIS A 250 15.32 -3.63 19.11
N ASN A 251 15.77 -4.89 19.13
CA ASN A 251 16.13 -5.59 20.37
C ASN A 251 17.34 -4.97 21.07
N ARG A 252 18.28 -4.36 20.33
CA ARG A 252 19.39 -3.60 20.93
C ARG A 252 18.92 -2.33 21.64
N ARG A 253 17.88 -1.67 21.12
CA ARG A 253 17.36 -0.40 21.67
C ARG A 253 16.27 -0.59 22.72
N SER A 254 15.54 -1.69 22.65
CA SER A 254 14.39 -2.00 23.52
C SER A 254 14.52 -3.44 24.01
N PRO A 255 15.28 -3.68 25.07
CA PRO A 255 15.62 -5.05 25.47
C PRO A 255 14.46 -5.87 26.05
N ALA A 256 13.33 -5.27 26.43
CA ALA A 256 12.20 -5.97 27.02
C ALA A 256 10.82 -5.37 26.62
N PRO A 257 9.87 -6.21 26.16
CA PRO A 257 10.06 -7.60 25.74
C PRO A 257 10.74 -7.70 24.37
N ALA A 258 11.73 -8.59 24.23
CA ALA A 258 12.43 -8.80 22.97
C ALA A 258 11.49 -9.38 21.91
N ALA A 259 11.60 -8.86 20.68
CA ALA A 259 10.91 -9.42 19.53
C ALA A 259 11.62 -10.72 19.08
N THR A 260 10.88 -11.83 19.02
CA THR A 260 11.43 -13.13 18.61
C THR A 260 11.33 -13.29 17.10
N ALA A 261 12.48 -13.32 16.43
CA ALA A 261 12.59 -13.52 14.99
C ALA A 261 12.84 -14.99 14.65
N ALA A 262 12.11 -15.53 13.68
CA ALA A 262 12.31 -16.88 13.16
C ALA A 262 12.46 -16.87 11.63
N LEU A 263 13.40 -17.65 11.10
CA LEU A 263 13.52 -17.92 9.67
C LEU A 263 12.48 -18.97 9.26
N PRO A 264 11.67 -18.70 8.21
CA PRO A 264 10.69 -19.67 7.76
C PRO A 264 11.34 -20.88 7.09
N ARG A 265 10.86 -22.08 7.42
CA ARG A 265 11.40 -23.35 6.92
C ARG A 265 11.27 -23.54 5.40
N GLU A 266 10.27 -22.91 4.78
CA GLU A 266 10.08 -22.94 3.32
C GLU A 266 11.11 -22.12 2.57
N GLY A 267 11.91 -21.32 3.28
CA GLY A 267 12.80 -20.31 2.72
C GLY A 267 12.21 -18.92 2.76
N THR A 268 13.02 -17.93 2.47
CA THR A 268 12.60 -16.52 2.53
C THR A 268 13.30 -15.66 1.49
N VAL A 269 12.77 -14.48 1.22
CA VAL A 269 13.43 -13.47 0.41
C VAL A 269 14.53 -12.80 1.23
N VAL A 270 15.69 -12.65 0.61
CA VAL A 270 16.82 -11.91 1.16
C VAL A 270 16.90 -10.55 0.48
N LEU A 271 16.86 -9.49 1.26
CA LEU A 271 17.08 -8.12 0.79
C LEU A 271 18.60 -7.93 0.61
N ASP A 272 19.03 -7.73 -0.62
CA ASP A 272 20.42 -7.92 -1.06
C ASP A 272 21.23 -6.63 -1.21
N HIS A 273 20.63 -5.46 -0.96
CA HIS A 273 21.29 -4.14 -1.03
C HIS A 273 22.28 -3.99 -2.19
N PRO A 274 21.81 -4.03 -3.46
CA PRO A 274 22.70 -4.02 -4.61
C PRO A 274 23.34 -2.64 -4.81
N PHE A 275 24.59 -2.62 -5.25
CA PHE A 275 25.24 -1.42 -5.74
C PHE A 275 24.74 -1.13 -7.14
N THR A 276 24.08 -0.01 -7.38
CA THR A 276 23.55 0.32 -8.70
C THR A 276 24.09 1.64 -9.23
N VAL A 277 24.34 1.70 -10.54
CA VAL A 277 24.87 2.88 -11.21
C VAL A 277 23.85 3.34 -12.25
N PRO A 278 23.26 4.55 -12.12
CA PRO A 278 22.41 5.13 -13.16
C PRO A 278 23.14 5.32 -14.49
N ARG A 279 22.41 5.23 -15.59
CA ARG A 279 22.97 5.32 -16.95
C ARG A 279 23.73 6.62 -17.23
N GLU A 280 23.28 7.72 -16.66
CA GLU A 280 23.95 9.02 -16.79
C GLU A 280 25.36 8.99 -16.18
N THR A 281 25.53 8.29 -15.06
CA THR A 281 26.82 8.08 -14.42
C THR A 281 27.69 7.13 -15.22
N GLU A 282 27.11 6.05 -15.77
CA GLU A 282 27.83 5.12 -16.65
C GLU A 282 28.36 5.81 -17.94
N ALA A 283 27.60 6.74 -18.47
CA ALA A 283 27.97 7.52 -19.66
C ALA A 283 29.11 8.52 -19.42
N SER A 284 29.47 8.78 -18.14
CA SER A 284 30.58 9.64 -17.75
C SER A 284 31.78 8.78 -17.31
N PRO A 285 32.86 8.70 -18.10
CA PRO A 285 34.01 7.80 -17.79
C PRO A 285 34.60 8.03 -16.40
N ASP A 286 34.76 9.29 -15.98
CA ASP A 286 35.33 9.62 -14.68
C ASP A 286 34.40 9.25 -13.53
N ARG A 287 33.10 9.55 -13.66
CA ARG A 287 32.08 9.15 -12.66
C ARG A 287 31.91 7.64 -12.59
N ALA A 288 31.91 6.96 -13.73
CA ALA A 288 31.86 5.51 -13.78
C ALA A 288 33.09 4.87 -13.12
N ARG A 289 34.30 5.42 -13.35
CA ARG A 289 35.51 4.99 -12.67
C ARG A 289 35.44 5.23 -11.16
N ALA A 290 35.00 6.41 -10.75
CA ALA A 290 34.82 6.77 -9.34
C ALA A 290 33.82 5.84 -8.64
N ALA A 291 32.69 5.53 -9.29
CA ALA A 291 31.69 4.59 -8.78
C ALA A 291 32.27 3.19 -8.56
N ARG A 292 33.06 2.68 -9.52
CA ARG A 292 33.75 1.37 -9.39
C ARG A 292 34.78 1.35 -8.25
N LEU A 293 35.47 2.47 -7.99
CA LEU A 293 36.38 2.59 -6.83
C LEU A 293 35.62 2.50 -5.52
N LEU A 294 34.49 3.23 -5.41
CA LEU A 294 33.63 3.17 -4.23
C LEU A 294 33.02 1.78 -4.03
N GLU A 295 32.56 1.12 -5.11
CA GLU A 295 32.01 -0.25 -5.04
C GLU A 295 33.03 -1.22 -4.45
N ARG A 296 34.30 -1.16 -4.89
CA ARG A 296 35.39 -2.00 -4.33
C ARG A 296 35.56 -1.73 -2.83
N ALA A 297 35.61 -0.46 -2.42
CA ALA A 297 35.78 -0.09 -1.01
C ALA A 297 34.61 -0.60 -0.14
N LEU A 298 33.38 -0.59 -0.65
CA LEU A 298 32.21 -1.14 0.05
C LEU A 298 32.23 -2.67 0.18
N ARG A 299 33.03 -3.37 -0.61
CA ARG A 299 33.18 -4.83 -0.55
C ARG A 299 34.39 -5.30 0.25
N GLU A 300 35.21 -4.43 0.76
CA GLU A 300 36.35 -4.75 1.60
C GLU A 300 35.94 -5.38 2.94
N ARG A 301 36.86 -6.12 3.56
CA ARG A 301 36.62 -6.73 4.89
C ARG A 301 36.23 -5.70 5.95
N SER A 302 36.82 -4.51 5.90
CA SER A 302 36.58 -3.41 6.81
C SER A 302 35.14 -2.85 6.68
N ALA A 303 34.60 -2.80 5.46
CA ALA A 303 33.23 -2.40 5.16
C ALA A 303 32.24 -3.47 5.65
N ARG A 304 32.49 -4.74 5.34
CA ARG A 304 31.67 -5.87 5.81
C ARG A 304 31.57 -5.90 7.34
N ALA A 305 32.71 -5.67 8.05
CA ALA A 305 32.70 -5.56 9.50
C ALA A 305 31.83 -4.39 10.02
N ALA A 306 31.78 -3.27 9.30
CA ALA A 306 30.90 -2.16 9.62
C ALA A 306 29.42 -2.53 9.41
N PHE A 307 29.08 -3.20 8.30
CA PHE A 307 27.71 -3.65 8.03
C PHE A 307 27.23 -4.69 9.05
N ARG A 308 28.07 -5.66 9.46
CA ARG A 308 27.74 -6.63 10.51
C ARG A 308 27.46 -5.97 11.86
N ARG A 309 28.18 -4.91 12.23
CA ARG A 309 27.92 -4.15 13.45
C ARG A 309 26.54 -3.50 13.45
N GLU A 310 26.04 -3.09 12.28
CA GLU A 310 24.69 -2.58 12.12
C GLU A 310 23.62 -3.69 12.00
N GLY A 311 24.01 -4.97 12.09
CA GLY A 311 23.09 -6.12 12.11
C GLY A 311 22.83 -6.75 10.74
N PHE A 312 23.50 -6.29 9.68
CA PHE A 312 23.43 -6.91 8.36
C PHE A 312 24.28 -8.19 8.29
N ARG A 313 23.95 -9.04 7.32
CA ARG A 313 24.75 -10.22 6.95
C ARG A 313 25.68 -9.90 5.78
N ASP A 314 26.75 -10.68 5.64
CA ASP A 314 27.60 -10.62 4.46
C ASP A 314 26.85 -11.22 3.25
N PRO A 315 26.96 -10.61 2.04
CA PRO A 315 26.34 -11.16 0.84
C PRO A 315 26.89 -12.56 0.50
N GLY A 316 26.00 -13.46 0.14
CA GLY A 316 26.38 -14.79 -0.37
C GLY A 316 26.93 -15.76 0.66
N THR A 317 26.93 -15.42 1.95
CA THR A 317 27.43 -16.30 3.00
C THR A 317 26.33 -16.98 3.79
N ALA A 318 26.41 -18.32 3.85
CA ALA A 318 25.71 -19.13 4.84
C ALA A 318 26.37 -19.01 6.24
N SER A 319 27.24 -18.03 6.46
CA SER A 319 28.27 -18.07 7.53
C SER A 319 27.81 -17.55 8.90
N ASP A 320 26.59 -17.07 9.04
CA ASP A 320 26.05 -16.81 10.37
C ASP A 320 25.33 -18.06 10.88
N ALA A 321 25.27 -18.25 12.19
CA ALA A 321 24.82 -19.44 12.90
C ALA A 321 23.49 -20.10 12.47
N LEU A 322 22.75 -19.50 11.54
CA LEU A 322 21.53 -20.04 10.94
C LEU A 322 21.61 -19.93 9.40
N PRO A 323 21.67 -21.06 8.67
CA PRO A 323 21.63 -21.07 7.22
C PRO A 323 20.29 -20.53 6.72
N VAL A 324 20.33 -19.54 5.81
CA VAL A 324 19.14 -18.97 5.17
C VAL A 324 18.88 -19.70 3.86
N ARG A 325 17.74 -20.37 3.75
CA ARG A 325 17.24 -20.84 2.46
C ARG A 325 16.66 -19.64 1.70
N ALA A 326 17.45 -19.06 0.79
CA ALA A 326 16.99 -17.95 -0.02
C ALA A 326 16.02 -18.45 -1.11
N LEU A 327 14.87 -17.80 -1.22
CA LEU A 327 13.98 -17.96 -2.37
C LEU A 327 14.54 -17.15 -3.54
N PRO A 328 14.39 -17.64 -4.79
CA PRO A 328 14.92 -16.93 -5.95
C PRO A 328 14.19 -15.59 -6.16
N VAL A 329 14.96 -14.57 -6.50
CA VAL A 329 14.39 -13.29 -6.94
C VAL A 329 13.79 -13.49 -8.33
N PRO A 330 12.51 -13.13 -8.55
CA PRO A 330 11.88 -13.29 -9.84
C PRO A 330 12.50 -12.38 -10.90
N ALA A 331 12.35 -12.75 -12.18
CA ALA A 331 12.69 -11.86 -13.29
C ALA A 331 11.91 -10.54 -13.19
N ASP A 332 12.50 -9.46 -13.70
CA ASP A 332 11.97 -8.09 -13.59
C ASP A 332 10.53 -7.92 -14.12
N ALA A 333 10.18 -8.61 -15.20
CA ALA A 333 8.81 -8.60 -15.73
C ALA A 333 7.82 -9.14 -14.66
N ARG A 334 8.21 -10.18 -13.94
CA ARG A 334 7.42 -10.79 -12.89
C ARG A 334 7.34 -9.89 -11.65
N ILE A 335 8.42 -9.20 -11.30
CA ILE A 335 8.41 -8.19 -10.21
C ILE A 335 7.39 -7.09 -10.53
N ARG A 336 7.39 -6.57 -11.77
CA ARG A 336 6.42 -5.56 -12.18
C ARG A 336 4.98 -6.07 -12.16
N GLU A 337 4.75 -7.30 -12.63
CA GLU A 337 3.43 -7.95 -12.57
C GLU A 337 2.91 -8.09 -11.13
N ILE A 338 3.77 -8.55 -10.20
CA ILE A 338 3.44 -8.68 -8.78
C ILE A 338 3.08 -7.29 -8.19
N ALA A 339 3.89 -6.26 -8.46
CA ALA A 339 3.63 -4.91 -7.99
C ALA A 339 2.31 -4.34 -8.55
N GLN A 340 2.06 -4.51 -9.85
CA GLN A 340 0.80 -4.07 -10.47
C GLN A 340 -0.41 -4.84 -9.90
N SER A 341 -0.25 -6.15 -9.66
CA SER A 341 -1.30 -6.96 -9.06
C SER A 341 -1.64 -6.46 -7.65
N TRP A 342 -0.61 -6.13 -6.84
CA TRP A 342 -0.80 -5.55 -5.52
C TRP A 342 -1.54 -4.21 -5.60
N SER A 343 -1.06 -3.26 -6.40
CA SER A 343 -1.67 -1.93 -6.53
C SER A 343 -3.16 -2.03 -6.93
N ARG A 344 -3.50 -2.97 -7.83
CA ARG A 344 -4.90 -3.20 -8.23
C ARG A 344 -5.75 -3.85 -7.13
N LEU A 345 -5.18 -4.80 -6.38
CA LEU A 345 -5.89 -5.55 -5.33
C LEU A 345 -5.93 -4.80 -4.00
N ALA A 346 -4.93 -3.97 -3.75
CA ALA A 346 -4.84 -3.13 -2.56
C ALA A 346 -5.77 -1.92 -2.58
N LEU A 347 -6.30 -1.53 -3.76
CA LEU A 347 -7.33 -0.51 -3.82
C LEU A 347 -8.59 -0.99 -3.07
N GLY A 348 -9.15 -0.11 -2.24
CA GLY A 348 -10.44 -0.32 -1.60
C GLY A 348 -11.51 -0.65 -2.63
N SER A 349 -12.54 -1.34 -2.21
CA SER A 349 -13.71 -1.60 -3.05
C SER A 349 -14.80 -0.60 -2.72
N ARG A 350 -15.30 0.08 -3.75
CA ARG A 350 -16.50 0.91 -3.69
C ARG A 350 -17.55 0.33 -4.61
N MET A 351 -18.65 -0.12 -4.06
CA MET A 351 -19.67 -0.85 -4.80
C MET A 351 -21.04 -0.25 -4.58
N LEU A 352 -21.84 -0.22 -5.65
CA LEU A 352 -23.29 -0.03 -5.57
C LEU A 352 -23.96 -1.32 -6.04
N SER A 353 -24.72 -1.94 -5.14
CA SER A 353 -25.48 -3.15 -5.42
C SER A 353 -26.88 -2.78 -5.88
N LEU A 354 -27.28 -3.25 -7.07
CA LEU A 354 -28.65 -3.18 -7.56
C LEU A 354 -29.28 -4.57 -7.41
N ILE A 355 -30.38 -4.65 -6.70
CA ILE A 355 -31.12 -5.90 -6.49
C ILE A 355 -32.47 -5.78 -7.17
N ASP A 356 -32.69 -6.66 -8.13
CA ASP A 356 -33.96 -6.86 -8.81
C ASP A 356 -35.02 -7.38 -7.82
N VAL A 357 -36.13 -6.66 -7.71
CA VAL A 357 -37.29 -7.05 -6.91
C VAL A 357 -38.55 -7.15 -7.77
N SER A 358 -38.43 -7.26 -9.09
CA SER A 358 -39.54 -7.47 -10.02
C SER A 358 -40.31 -8.77 -9.72
N GLY A 359 -41.48 -8.91 -10.30
CA GLY A 359 -42.37 -10.06 -10.06
C GLY A 359 -41.75 -11.40 -10.38
N SER A 360 -40.89 -11.49 -11.41
CA SER A 360 -40.17 -12.70 -11.83
C SER A 360 -39.19 -13.22 -10.76
N MET A 361 -38.70 -12.34 -9.88
CA MET A 361 -37.82 -12.72 -8.76
C MET A 361 -38.55 -13.55 -7.68
N GLY A 362 -39.87 -13.60 -7.71
CA GLY A 362 -40.69 -14.48 -6.89
C GLY A 362 -40.73 -15.94 -7.37
N ALA A 363 -40.20 -16.24 -8.55
CA ALA A 363 -40.17 -17.60 -9.09
C ALA A 363 -39.29 -18.55 -8.26
N ALA A 364 -39.72 -19.82 -8.15
CA ALA A 364 -39.00 -20.85 -7.42
C ALA A 364 -37.66 -21.21 -8.10
N VAL A 365 -36.67 -21.57 -7.29
CA VAL A 365 -35.37 -22.08 -7.77
C VAL A 365 -35.19 -23.55 -7.38
N PRO A 366 -34.41 -24.33 -8.16
CA PRO A 366 -34.04 -25.68 -7.76
C PRO A 366 -33.36 -25.68 -6.39
N GLY A 367 -33.82 -26.52 -5.48
CA GLY A 367 -33.32 -26.59 -4.11
C GLY A 367 -34.19 -25.86 -3.07
N GLY A 368 -35.26 -25.21 -3.51
CA GLY A 368 -36.27 -24.54 -2.67
C GLY A 368 -36.05 -23.02 -2.53
N GLY A 369 -37.13 -22.33 -2.20
CA GLY A 369 -37.13 -20.85 -2.08
C GLY A 369 -37.33 -20.13 -3.42
N THR A 370 -37.24 -18.81 -3.41
CA THR A 370 -37.40 -17.93 -4.58
C THR A 370 -36.04 -17.41 -5.08
N ARG A 371 -36.00 -16.93 -6.34
CA ARG A 371 -34.81 -16.25 -6.90
C ARG A 371 -34.34 -15.11 -6.01
N LEU A 372 -35.26 -14.32 -5.45
CA LEU A 372 -34.92 -13.22 -4.54
C LEU A 372 -34.30 -13.71 -3.23
N GLN A 373 -34.80 -14.84 -2.68
CA GLN A 373 -34.18 -15.46 -1.49
C GLN A 373 -32.77 -15.96 -1.80
N ALA A 374 -32.57 -16.57 -2.97
CA ALA A 374 -31.24 -16.97 -3.42
C ALA A 374 -30.29 -15.77 -3.54
N VAL A 375 -30.74 -14.63 -4.11
CA VAL A 375 -29.95 -13.38 -4.15
C VAL A 375 -29.62 -12.87 -2.75
N ALA A 376 -30.57 -12.89 -1.82
CA ALA A 376 -30.35 -12.45 -0.43
C ALA A 376 -29.30 -13.32 0.28
N GLU A 377 -29.36 -14.64 0.11
CA GLU A 377 -28.39 -15.57 0.71
C GLU A 377 -26.97 -15.31 0.18
N VAL A 378 -26.86 -15.18 -1.12
CA VAL A 378 -25.66 -14.87 -1.89
C VAL A 378 -25.03 -13.57 -1.45
N SER A 379 -25.87 -12.55 -1.37
CA SER A 379 -25.41 -11.21 -0.97
C SER A 379 -24.91 -11.22 0.47
N ARG A 380 -25.55 -11.98 1.37
CA ARG A 380 -25.06 -12.15 2.75
C ARG A 380 -23.71 -12.86 2.82
N GLU A 381 -23.54 -13.96 2.06
CA GLU A 381 -22.24 -14.65 1.99
C GLU A 381 -21.16 -13.74 1.40
N GLY A 382 -21.48 -13.03 0.32
CA GLY A 382 -20.57 -12.07 -0.30
C GLY A 382 -20.19 -10.93 0.64
N LEU A 383 -21.16 -10.42 1.39
CA LEU A 383 -20.94 -9.35 2.37
C LEU A 383 -20.04 -9.80 3.53
N ALA A 384 -20.14 -11.06 3.98
CA ALA A 384 -19.29 -11.62 5.01
C ALA A 384 -17.81 -11.66 4.61
N LEU A 385 -17.51 -11.71 3.30
CA LEU A 385 -16.15 -11.71 2.76
C LEU A 385 -15.57 -10.31 2.56
N GLN A 386 -16.38 -9.25 2.71
CA GLN A 386 -15.91 -7.87 2.52
C GLN A 386 -15.36 -7.31 3.83
N PRO A 387 -14.19 -6.65 3.81
CA PRO A 387 -13.65 -5.95 4.97
C PRO A 387 -14.49 -4.71 5.32
N ASP A 388 -14.30 -4.18 6.52
CA ASP A 388 -15.10 -3.06 7.05
C ASP A 388 -14.82 -1.73 6.35
N ASP A 389 -13.69 -1.58 5.68
CA ASP A 389 -13.32 -0.42 4.87
C ASP A 389 -13.88 -0.47 3.42
N THR A 390 -14.53 -1.56 3.02
CA THR A 390 -15.29 -1.62 1.77
C THR A 390 -16.45 -0.64 1.82
N GLU A 391 -16.54 0.26 0.84
CA GLU A 391 -17.72 1.10 0.65
C GLU A 391 -18.77 0.33 -0.14
N LEU A 392 -19.96 0.17 0.42
CA LEU A 392 -21.07 -0.50 -0.22
C LEU A 392 -22.37 0.29 0.02
N GLY A 393 -23.12 0.49 -1.07
CA GLY A 393 -24.49 0.96 -1.06
C GLY A 393 -25.43 -0.06 -1.70
N GLN A 394 -26.74 0.11 -1.49
CA GLN A 394 -27.75 -0.80 -2.03
C GLN A 394 -28.94 -0.01 -2.57
N TRP A 395 -29.32 -0.33 -3.81
CA TRP A 395 -30.59 0.07 -4.41
C TRP A 395 -31.41 -1.17 -4.76
N LEU A 396 -32.71 -1.07 -4.61
CA LEU A 396 -33.67 -2.04 -5.14
C LEU A 396 -34.26 -1.47 -6.43
N PHE A 397 -34.64 -2.35 -7.36
CA PHE A 397 -35.27 -1.89 -8.60
C PHE A 397 -36.37 -2.81 -9.12
N ALA A 398 -37.41 -2.21 -9.66
CA ALA A 398 -38.49 -2.75 -10.47
C ALA A 398 -39.14 -1.57 -11.20
N THR A 399 -39.91 -1.84 -12.25
CA THR A 399 -40.57 -0.74 -12.98
C THR A 399 -41.46 0.08 -12.03
N ARG A 400 -41.23 1.42 -11.98
CA ARG A 400 -41.91 2.39 -11.13
C ARG A 400 -41.89 2.10 -9.62
N LEU A 401 -40.79 1.51 -9.13
CA LEU A 401 -40.65 1.14 -7.72
C LEU A 401 -40.75 2.33 -6.75
N ASP A 402 -40.37 3.52 -7.19
CA ASP A 402 -40.42 4.75 -6.38
C ASP A 402 -41.05 5.90 -7.20
N GLY A 403 -42.36 5.87 -7.36
CA GLY A 403 -43.13 6.82 -8.15
C GLY A 403 -42.80 6.74 -9.65
N SER A 404 -42.07 7.71 -10.18
CA SER A 404 -41.62 7.72 -11.58
C SER A 404 -40.26 7.08 -11.80
N ARG A 405 -39.57 6.66 -10.73
CA ARG A 405 -38.26 6.03 -10.79
C ARG A 405 -38.38 4.53 -10.65
N ASP A 406 -37.57 3.80 -11.40
CA ASP A 406 -37.51 2.36 -11.35
C ASP A 406 -36.64 1.83 -10.20
N TRP A 407 -36.02 2.70 -9.42
CA TRP A 407 -35.14 2.32 -8.32
C TRP A 407 -35.42 3.15 -7.06
N ARG A 408 -35.07 2.53 -5.93
CA ARG A 408 -35.07 3.16 -4.60
C ARG A 408 -33.76 2.87 -3.88
N GLU A 409 -33.08 3.90 -3.38
CA GLU A 409 -31.94 3.74 -2.50
C GLU A 409 -32.40 3.23 -1.13
N THR A 410 -31.89 2.07 -0.70
CA THR A 410 -32.17 1.51 0.63
C THR A 410 -31.04 1.74 1.61
N VAL A 411 -29.79 1.73 1.11
CA VAL A 411 -28.61 2.03 1.92
C VAL A 411 -27.63 2.89 1.09
N PRO A 412 -27.31 4.11 1.54
CA PRO A 412 -26.34 4.97 0.87
C PRO A 412 -24.94 4.35 0.88
N ILE A 413 -24.13 4.65 -0.16
CA ILE A 413 -22.75 4.13 -0.25
C ILE A 413 -21.88 4.69 0.88
N GLY A 414 -21.13 3.84 1.54
CA GLY A 414 -20.12 4.19 2.55
C GLY A 414 -19.46 2.95 3.15
N PRO A 415 -18.45 3.13 4.03
CA PRO A 415 -17.71 2.04 4.66
C PRO A 415 -18.63 1.10 5.46
N LEU A 416 -18.45 -0.22 5.30
CA LEU A 416 -19.28 -1.23 5.95
C LEU A 416 -19.19 -1.19 7.48
N GLY A 417 -18.03 -0.84 8.02
CA GLY A 417 -17.82 -0.70 9.47
C GLY A 417 -18.29 0.62 10.06
N GLU A 418 -18.65 1.60 9.22
CA GLU A 418 -19.12 2.91 9.67
C GLU A 418 -20.51 2.81 10.33
N ARG A 419 -20.67 3.52 11.44
CA ARG A 419 -21.97 3.63 12.11
C ARG A 419 -22.86 4.67 11.39
N ALA A 420 -24.04 4.24 10.99
CA ALA A 420 -25.09 5.09 10.45
C ALA A 420 -26.29 4.98 11.41
N GLY A 421 -26.41 5.92 12.35
CA GLY A 421 -27.34 5.83 13.45
C GLY A 421 -26.92 4.78 14.49
N SER A 422 -27.85 3.91 14.89
CA SER A 422 -27.63 2.87 15.92
C SER A 422 -26.92 1.61 15.41
N ALA A 423 -26.83 1.43 14.07
CA ALA A 423 -26.29 0.24 13.42
C ALA A 423 -25.06 0.57 12.56
N THR A 424 -24.22 -0.42 12.24
CA THR A 424 -23.21 -0.30 11.20
C THR A 424 -23.86 -0.41 9.82
N ARG A 425 -23.22 0.16 8.78
CA ARG A 425 -23.71 0.02 7.40
C ARG A 425 -23.85 -1.45 6.99
N ARG A 426 -22.95 -2.31 7.43
CA ARG A 426 -23.06 -3.77 7.26
C ARG A 426 -24.38 -4.32 7.84
N GLN A 427 -24.73 -3.90 9.05
CA GLN A 427 -25.99 -4.32 9.69
C GLN A 427 -27.22 -3.77 8.94
N LEU A 428 -27.16 -2.54 8.45
CA LEU A 428 -28.23 -1.97 7.63
C LEU A 428 -28.46 -2.76 6.33
N ILE A 429 -27.38 -3.14 5.63
CA ILE A 429 -27.48 -3.96 4.43
C ILE A 429 -28.03 -5.34 4.76
N LEU A 430 -27.56 -6.00 5.84
CA LEU A 430 -28.10 -7.28 6.29
C LEU A 430 -29.58 -7.22 6.62
N SER A 431 -30.03 -6.15 7.29
CA SER A 431 -31.44 -5.92 7.59
C SER A 431 -32.25 -5.70 6.32
N SER A 432 -31.73 -4.90 5.37
CA SER A 432 -32.38 -4.69 4.07
C SER A 432 -32.52 -6.01 3.28
N LEU A 433 -31.46 -6.85 3.26
CA LEU A 433 -31.50 -8.17 2.63
C LEU A 433 -32.51 -9.13 3.29
N ALA A 434 -32.70 -9.05 4.59
CA ALA A 434 -33.68 -9.87 5.32
C ALA A 434 -35.14 -9.38 5.06
N ALA A 435 -35.30 -8.10 4.74
CA ALA A 435 -36.60 -7.49 4.47
C ALA A 435 -37.02 -7.54 3.00
N LEU A 436 -36.21 -8.11 2.09
CA LEU A 436 -36.52 -8.16 0.68
C LEU A 436 -37.87 -8.83 0.39
N ARG A 437 -38.65 -8.20 -0.47
CA ARG A 437 -39.92 -8.71 -1.00
C ARG A 437 -39.97 -8.39 -2.50
N HIS A 438 -40.50 -9.30 -3.29
CA HIS A 438 -40.71 -9.03 -4.72
C HIS A 438 -42.03 -8.28 -4.93
N GLU A 439 -42.03 -7.37 -5.90
CA GLU A 439 -43.22 -6.59 -6.31
C GLU A 439 -44.12 -7.47 -7.18
N ARG A 440 -45.33 -7.77 -6.68
CA ARG A 440 -46.29 -8.60 -7.42
C ARG A 440 -46.74 -7.89 -8.69
N GLY A 441 -46.49 -8.47 -9.86
CA GLY A 441 -46.85 -7.89 -11.15
C GLY A 441 -45.97 -6.72 -11.60
N GLY A 442 -44.88 -6.39 -10.85
CA GLY A 442 -43.91 -5.38 -11.26
C GLY A 442 -43.02 -5.86 -12.40
N GLY A 443 -42.90 -5.05 -13.47
CA GLY A 443 -41.90 -5.28 -14.53
C GLY A 443 -40.48 -4.94 -14.07
N THR A 444 -39.50 -5.05 -14.96
CA THR A 444 -38.08 -4.92 -14.67
C THR A 444 -37.48 -3.67 -15.33
N GLY A 445 -37.36 -2.57 -14.61
CA GLY A 445 -36.70 -1.34 -15.07
C GLY A 445 -35.17 -1.44 -14.98
N LEU A 446 -34.59 -2.41 -15.67
CA LEU A 446 -33.17 -2.76 -15.56
C LEU A 446 -32.26 -1.69 -16.17
N TYR A 447 -32.58 -1.26 -17.39
CA TYR A 447 -31.68 -0.38 -18.15
C TYR A 447 -31.63 1.04 -17.60
N ASP A 448 -32.78 1.59 -17.19
CA ASP A 448 -32.86 2.90 -16.54
C ASP A 448 -32.10 2.92 -15.24
N THR A 449 -32.27 1.86 -14.44
CA THR A 449 -31.57 1.72 -13.15
C THR A 449 -30.06 1.62 -13.33
N ILE A 450 -29.57 0.80 -14.30
CA ILE A 450 -28.14 0.71 -14.61
C ILE A 450 -27.58 2.09 -15.02
N LEU A 451 -28.28 2.82 -15.89
CA LEU A 451 -27.84 4.15 -16.34
C LEU A 451 -27.79 5.16 -15.18
N ALA A 452 -28.82 5.17 -14.33
CA ALA A 452 -28.88 6.05 -13.17
C ALA A 452 -27.74 5.74 -12.17
N ALA A 453 -27.57 4.48 -11.83
CA ALA A 453 -26.55 4.02 -10.90
C ALA A 453 -25.11 4.23 -11.44
N TYR A 454 -24.89 3.98 -12.73
CA TYR A 454 -23.61 4.23 -13.39
C TYR A 454 -23.24 5.72 -13.31
N ARG A 455 -24.17 6.61 -13.65
CA ARG A 455 -23.99 8.07 -13.53
C ARG A 455 -23.76 8.50 -12.08
N HIS A 456 -24.44 7.87 -11.12
CA HIS A 456 -24.22 8.12 -9.69
C HIS A 456 -22.78 7.79 -9.29
N LEU A 457 -22.25 6.64 -9.69
CA LEU A 457 -20.86 6.23 -9.40
C LEU A 457 -19.83 7.14 -10.10
N ILE A 458 -20.08 7.61 -11.32
CA ILE A 458 -19.20 8.58 -11.99
C ILE A 458 -19.18 9.93 -11.25
N ARG A 459 -20.33 10.43 -10.80
CA ARG A 459 -20.39 11.71 -10.05
C ARG A 459 -19.73 11.62 -8.68
N THR A 460 -19.81 10.47 -8.04
CA THR A 460 -19.27 10.23 -6.68
C THR A 460 -18.00 9.39 -6.71
N TYR A 461 -17.26 9.40 -7.83
CA TYR A 461 -16.10 8.55 -8.07
C TYR A 461 -14.99 8.74 -7.02
N ARG A 462 -14.40 7.64 -6.58
CA ARG A 462 -13.25 7.61 -5.68
C ARG A 462 -12.03 7.08 -6.42
N THR A 463 -11.01 7.92 -6.55
CA THR A 463 -9.76 7.59 -7.27
C THR A 463 -8.90 6.54 -6.54
N ASP A 464 -9.04 6.45 -5.22
CA ASP A 464 -8.35 5.51 -4.33
C ASP A 464 -9.08 4.18 -4.17
N MET A 465 -10.18 3.96 -4.93
CA MET A 465 -11.00 2.76 -4.84
C MET A 465 -11.34 2.19 -6.22
N VAL A 466 -11.60 0.88 -6.27
CA VAL A 466 -12.19 0.23 -7.44
C VAL A 466 -13.70 0.45 -7.40
N ASN A 467 -14.21 1.25 -8.32
CA ASN A 467 -15.64 1.59 -8.40
C ASN A 467 -16.38 0.55 -9.25
N THR A 468 -17.36 -0.12 -8.67
CA THR A 468 -18.09 -1.23 -9.31
C THR A 468 -19.58 -1.07 -9.12
N LEU A 469 -20.34 -1.21 -10.19
CA LEU A 469 -21.77 -1.42 -10.18
C LEU A 469 -22.06 -2.92 -10.24
N LEU A 470 -22.69 -3.46 -9.20
CA LEU A 470 -23.03 -4.88 -9.09
C LEU A 470 -24.52 -5.05 -9.28
N VAL A 471 -24.95 -5.83 -10.28
CA VAL A 471 -26.35 -6.01 -10.64
C VAL A 471 -26.76 -7.44 -10.39
N PHE A 472 -27.80 -7.65 -9.58
CA PHE A 472 -28.44 -8.96 -9.38
C PHE A 472 -29.81 -8.94 -10.07
N THR A 473 -30.02 -9.80 -11.04
CA THR A 473 -31.27 -9.89 -11.82
C THR A 473 -31.48 -11.30 -12.34
N ASP A 474 -32.71 -11.65 -12.68
CA ASP A 474 -33.04 -12.89 -13.38
C ASP A 474 -33.17 -12.69 -14.91
N GLY A 475 -32.89 -11.48 -15.43
CA GLY A 475 -32.39 -11.33 -16.76
C GLY A 475 -33.05 -10.45 -17.78
N GLY A 476 -34.32 -10.25 -17.76
CA GLY A 476 -35.01 -9.47 -18.80
C GLY A 476 -35.23 -8.01 -18.39
N ASN A 477 -35.15 -7.07 -19.34
CA ASN A 477 -35.74 -5.75 -19.14
C ASN A 477 -37.20 -5.79 -19.56
N ASP A 478 -38.11 -5.54 -18.64
CA ASP A 478 -39.55 -5.41 -18.89
C ASP A 478 -40.01 -4.04 -18.41
N ASP A 479 -39.73 -3.04 -19.23
CA ASP A 479 -40.07 -1.65 -18.98
C ASP A 479 -40.40 -0.96 -20.31
N PRO A 480 -41.69 -0.90 -20.68
CA PRO A 480 -42.14 -0.26 -21.92
C PRO A 480 -41.84 1.24 -22.01
N GLY A 481 -41.68 1.90 -20.86
CA GLY A 481 -41.39 3.34 -20.77
C GLY A 481 -39.89 3.67 -20.81
N GLY A 482 -39.03 2.66 -20.62
CA GLY A 482 -37.60 2.83 -20.52
C GLY A 482 -36.84 2.79 -21.84
N PRO A 483 -35.51 2.93 -21.78
CA PRO A 483 -34.66 2.87 -22.98
C PRO A 483 -34.52 1.44 -23.49
N SER A 484 -34.45 1.28 -24.81
CA SER A 484 -34.05 0.01 -25.43
C SER A 484 -32.60 -0.36 -25.10
N LEU A 485 -32.22 -1.63 -25.26
CA LEU A 485 -30.85 -2.08 -25.07
C LEU A 485 -29.83 -1.25 -25.88
N ASP A 486 -30.12 -1.00 -27.17
CA ASP A 486 -29.19 -0.25 -28.00
C ASP A 486 -29.06 1.22 -27.57
N ARG A 487 -30.14 1.84 -27.13
CA ARG A 487 -30.10 3.18 -26.53
C ARG A 487 -29.27 3.18 -25.24
N THR A 488 -29.47 2.20 -24.38
CA THR A 488 -28.69 2.01 -23.13
C THR A 488 -27.20 1.87 -23.42
N LEU A 489 -26.83 1.03 -24.39
CA LEU A 489 -25.43 0.87 -24.78
C LEU A 489 -24.79 2.16 -25.30
N ARG A 490 -25.53 2.94 -26.11
CA ARG A 490 -25.05 4.28 -26.55
C ARG A 490 -24.86 5.22 -25.38
N LEU A 491 -25.82 5.30 -24.46
CA LEU A 491 -25.75 6.18 -23.29
C LEU A 491 -24.63 5.77 -22.32
N LEU A 492 -24.39 4.47 -22.12
CA LEU A 492 -23.27 3.98 -21.31
C LEU A 492 -21.93 4.32 -21.95
N ARG A 493 -21.79 4.16 -23.28
CA ARG A 493 -20.55 4.54 -23.99
C ARG A 493 -20.29 6.05 -23.88
N ALA A 494 -21.32 6.87 -24.00
CA ALA A 494 -21.22 8.33 -23.85
C ALA A 494 -20.90 8.75 -22.39
N ALA A 495 -21.36 8.00 -21.40
CA ALA A 495 -21.09 8.27 -19.99
C ALA A 495 -19.74 7.70 -19.51
N ARG A 496 -19.10 6.86 -20.32
CA ARG A 496 -17.81 6.22 -19.95
C ARG A 496 -16.71 7.28 -19.88
N ASP A 497 -16.02 7.31 -18.76
CA ASP A 497 -14.87 8.16 -18.52
C ASP A 497 -13.61 7.29 -18.31
N PRO A 498 -12.60 7.36 -19.22
CA PRO A 498 -11.37 6.58 -19.08
C PRO A 498 -10.55 6.91 -17.82
N VAL A 499 -10.69 8.13 -17.29
CA VAL A 499 -9.98 8.58 -16.08
C VAL A 499 -10.74 8.16 -14.82
N ARG A 500 -12.06 7.94 -14.93
CA ARG A 500 -12.94 7.48 -13.84
C ARG A 500 -13.61 6.15 -14.20
N PRO A 501 -12.85 5.04 -14.31
CA PRO A 501 -13.39 3.76 -14.75
C PRO A 501 -14.34 3.17 -13.70
N VAL A 502 -15.58 2.95 -14.08
CA VAL A 502 -16.60 2.21 -13.34
C VAL A 502 -16.91 0.91 -14.08
N GLN A 503 -16.82 -0.24 -13.40
CA GLN A 503 -17.13 -1.54 -14.00
C GLN A 503 -18.56 -1.95 -13.66
N VAL A 504 -19.30 -2.44 -14.65
CA VAL A 504 -20.62 -3.07 -14.45
C VAL A 504 -20.46 -4.57 -14.42
N VAL A 505 -20.80 -5.19 -13.31
CA VAL A 505 -20.77 -6.66 -13.12
C VAL A 505 -22.20 -7.13 -12.89
N ALA A 506 -22.65 -8.11 -13.69
CA ALA A 506 -23.98 -8.67 -13.55
C ALA A 506 -23.92 -10.11 -13.02
N ILE A 507 -24.75 -10.41 -12.05
CA ILE A 507 -24.97 -11.77 -11.50
C ILE A 507 -26.40 -12.16 -11.85
N GLY A 508 -26.52 -13.07 -12.80
CA GLY A 508 -27.79 -13.62 -13.24
C GLY A 508 -28.21 -14.80 -12.35
N VAL A 509 -29.47 -14.82 -11.93
CA VAL A 509 -30.03 -15.84 -11.02
C VAL A 509 -31.16 -16.61 -11.69
N GLY A 510 -31.01 -17.89 -11.86
CA GLY A 510 -32.01 -18.77 -12.44
C GLY A 510 -31.77 -19.11 -13.93
N PRO A 511 -32.62 -20.00 -14.50
CA PRO A 511 -32.41 -20.56 -15.84
C PRO A 511 -32.78 -19.62 -17.00
N GLY A 512 -33.57 -18.55 -16.75
CA GLY A 512 -34.11 -17.64 -17.77
C GLY A 512 -33.31 -16.37 -18.01
N VAL A 513 -32.06 -16.29 -17.50
CA VAL A 513 -31.24 -15.08 -17.58
C VAL A 513 -30.86 -14.73 -19.02
N ASP A 514 -31.22 -13.51 -19.49
CA ASP A 514 -30.71 -12.98 -20.76
C ASP A 514 -29.23 -12.57 -20.63
N THR A 515 -28.37 -13.59 -20.61
CA THR A 515 -26.92 -13.40 -20.54
C THR A 515 -26.35 -12.68 -21.75
N ALA A 516 -27.04 -12.67 -22.90
CA ALA A 516 -26.59 -11.99 -24.11
C ALA A 516 -26.72 -10.48 -23.98
N ALA A 517 -27.88 -9.98 -23.55
CA ALA A 517 -28.07 -8.55 -23.28
C ALA A 517 -27.14 -8.07 -22.14
N LEU A 518 -27.03 -8.84 -21.05
CA LEU A 518 -26.15 -8.48 -19.93
C LEU A 518 -24.67 -8.44 -20.35
N ARG A 519 -24.20 -9.36 -21.21
CA ARG A 519 -22.81 -9.30 -21.73
C ARG A 519 -22.57 -8.06 -22.59
N ARG A 520 -23.56 -7.65 -23.39
CA ARG A 520 -23.44 -6.41 -24.17
C ARG A 520 -23.31 -5.18 -23.25
N VAL A 521 -24.11 -5.11 -22.18
CA VAL A 521 -24.08 -4.00 -21.20
C VAL A 521 -22.76 -4.00 -20.44
N THR A 522 -22.36 -5.13 -19.83
CA THR A 522 -21.12 -5.22 -19.03
C THR A 522 -19.86 -5.03 -19.87
N GLY A 523 -19.89 -5.49 -21.13
CA GLY A 523 -18.78 -5.36 -22.08
C GLY A 523 -18.42 -3.91 -22.41
N VAL A 524 -19.38 -2.98 -22.37
CA VAL A 524 -19.10 -1.54 -22.57
C VAL A 524 -18.11 -1.01 -21.53
N THR A 525 -18.16 -1.52 -20.30
CA THR A 525 -17.37 -1.03 -19.17
C THR A 525 -16.20 -1.94 -18.79
N GLY A 526 -15.95 -3.01 -19.55
CA GLY A 526 -14.92 -4.00 -19.25
C GLY A 526 -15.28 -4.92 -18.07
N GLY A 527 -16.56 -4.99 -17.70
CA GLY A 527 -17.05 -5.88 -16.66
C GLY A 527 -17.42 -7.29 -17.19
N GLY A 528 -18.18 -8.05 -16.43
CA GLY A 528 -18.54 -9.43 -16.77
C GLY A 528 -19.90 -9.87 -16.29
N VAL A 529 -20.41 -10.97 -16.87
CA VAL A 529 -21.65 -11.63 -16.47
C VAL A 529 -21.32 -12.98 -15.84
N TYR A 530 -21.96 -13.27 -14.73
CA TYR A 530 -21.84 -14.52 -13.99
C TYR A 530 -23.23 -15.11 -13.77
N ALA A 531 -23.40 -16.37 -14.13
CA ALA A 531 -24.64 -17.09 -13.89
C ALA A 531 -24.52 -17.93 -12.63
N ALA A 532 -25.37 -17.69 -11.66
CA ALA A 532 -25.49 -18.47 -10.45
C ALA A 532 -26.71 -19.38 -10.52
N ARG A 533 -26.49 -20.68 -10.56
CA ARG A 533 -27.56 -21.70 -10.49
C ARG A 533 -27.82 -22.12 -9.04
N HIS A 534 -26.79 -22.07 -8.19
CA HIS A 534 -26.82 -22.47 -6.79
C HIS A 534 -25.99 -21.50 -5.93
N ALA A 535 -26.27 -21.44 -4.63
CA ALA A 535 -25.51 -20.62 -3.68
C ALA A 535 -23.99 -20.94 -3.66
N ALA A 536 -23.61 -22.21 -3.95
CA ALA A 536 -22.22 -22.63 -4.06
C ALA A 536 -21.46 -21.96 -5.22
N ASP A 537 -22.16 -21.66 -6.34
CA ASP A 537 -21.56 -21.00 -7.50
C ASP A 537 -21.08 -19.60 -7.16
N ILE A 538 -21.66 -18.98 -6.17
CA ILE A 538 -21.46 -17.58 -5.83
C ILE A 538 -20.17 -17.35 -5.06
N ARG A 539 -19.80 -18.26 -4.15
CA ARG A 539 -18.46 -18.21 -3.53
C ARG A 539 -17.38 -18.26 -4.61
N GLN A 540 -17.59 -19.09 -5.63
CA GLN A 540 -16.71 -19.16 -6.80
C GLN A 540 -16.76 -17.88 -7.63
N ILE A 541 -17.96 -17.32 -7.86
CA ILE A 541 -18.16 -16.06 -8.59
C ILE A 541 -17.45 -14.90 -7.87
N PHE A 542 -17.63 -14.74 -6.55
CA PHE A 542 -16.92 -13.69 -5.78
C PHE A 542 -15.40 -13.86 -5.85
N ARG A 543 -14.87 -15.07 -5.77
CA ARG A 543 -13.45 -15.35 -5.98
C ARG A 543 -13.00 -14.97 -7.39
N THR A 544 -13.78 -15.32 -8.40
CA THR A 544 -13.48 -15.05 -9.82
C THR A 544 -13.58 -13.58 -10.16
N VAL A 545 -14.61 -12.86 -9.68
CA VAL A 545 -14.73 -11.38 -9.84
C VAL A 545 -13.55 -10.66 -9.21
N THR A 546 -13.12 -11.13 -8.06
CA THR A 546 -11.94 -10.57 -7.38
C THR A 546 -10.65 -10.90 -8.14
N ALA A 547 -10.52 -12.13 -8.68
CA ALA A 547 -9.35 -12.54 -9.46
C ALA A 547 -9.26 -11.81 -10.81
N ARG A 548 -10.39 -11.53 -11.49
CA ARG A 548 -10.40 -10.75 -12.75
C ARG A 548 -9.93 -9.30 -12.59
N ARG A 549 -10.00 -8.72 -11.39
CA ARG A 549 -9.35 -7.43 -11.09
C ARG A 549 -7.83 -7.48 -11.25
N VAL A 550 -7.23 -8.68 -11.11
CA VAL A 550 -5.79 -8.91 -11.31
C VAL A 550 -5.43 -8.94 -12.78
N CYS A 551 -6.37 -9.28 -13.64
CA CYS A 551 -6.13 -9.70 -15.02
C CYS A 551 -6.57 -8.72 -16.12
N ALA A 552 -7.21 -7.59 -15.83
CA ALA A 552 -7.57 -6.61 -16.86
C ALA A 552 -6.46 -5.56 -17.04
N PRO A 553 -6.00 -5.27 -18.28
CA PRO A 553 -6.49 -5.75 -19.56
C PRO A 553 -5.60 -6.84 -20.20
N GLY A 554 -5.65 -8.04 -19.79
CA GLY A 554 -4.91 -9.09 -20.49
C GLY A 554 -4.63 -10.34 -19.65
N CYS A 555 -5.67 -11.14 -19.38
CA CYS A 555 -5.52 -12.58 -19.16
C CYS A 555 -6.07 -13.31 -20.33
#